data_c5aedf68a086c0f35678270362e4501a
#
_entry.id   c5aedf68a086c0f35678270362e4501a
#
_cell.length_a   1.000
_cell.length_b   1.000
_cell.length_c   1.000
_cell.angle_alpha   90.00
_cell.angle_beta   90.00
_cell.angle_gamma   90.00
#
_symmetry.space_group_name_H-M   'P 1'
#
loop_
_entity.id
_entity.type
_entity.pdbx_description
1 polymer ?
#
loop_
_entity_poly.entity_id
_entity_poly.type
_entity_poly.pdbx_seq_one_letter_code
_entity_poly.pdbx_strand_id
1 'polypeptide(L)'
;MAVGGSVLVARQVERGTEVLCGMTRDAEFGPILAVGRGGVAVEELDSINLAVAPVDILAAAELVAEAGIDDPHGVVAATVAALGDLALAHPRITSVEVNPLIVGTADTVAVDALVVLVD
;
A
#
# COMPACT_ATOMS: atom_id res chain seq x y z
N MET A 1 -2.81 -11.19 -22.67
CA MET A 1 -1.54 -11.93 -22.81
C MET A 1 -1.81 -13.42 -22.79
N ALA A 2 -1.21 -14.17 -23.67
CA ALA A 2 -1.32 -15.62 -23.71
C ALA A 2 -0.07 -16.25 -23.10
N VAL A 3 -0.25 -17.24 -22.24
CA VAL A 3 0.84 -17.95 -21.57
C VAL A 3 0.52 -19.45 -21.62
N GLY A 4 1.40 -20.25 -22.23
CA GLY A 4 1.25 -21.72 -22.29
C GLY A 4 -0.09 -22.20 -22.83
N GLY A 5 -0.66 -21.54 -23.82
CA GLY A 5 -1.97 -21.86 -24.37
C GLY A 5 -3.15 -21.31 -23.58
N SER A 6 -2.88 -20.61 -22.47
CA SER A 6 -3.89 -19.92 -21.68
C SER A 6 -3.99 -18.45 -22.05
N VAL A 7 -5.14 -17.85 -21.74
CA VAL A 7 -5.35 -16.41 -21.94
C VAL A 7 -5.65 -15.79 -20.58
N LEU A 8 -4.86 -14.79 -20.22
CA LEU A 8 -5.12 -13.99 -19.03
C LEU A 8 -6.09 -12.85 -19.40
N VAL A 9 -7.26 -12.84 -18.76
CA VAL A 9 -8.23 -11.77 -18.91
C VAL A 9 -8.27 -10.98 -17.61
N ALA A 10 -7.94 -9.70 -17.68
CA ALA A 10 -7.94 -8.83 -16.53
C ALA A 10 -8.54 -7.47 -16.90
N ARG A 11 -9.12 -6.82 -15.91
CA ARG A 11 -9.63 -5.47 -16.07
C ARG A 11 -8.47 -4.51 -16.37
N GLN A 12 -8.63 -3.70 -17.39
CA GLN A 12 -7.68 -2.64 -17.68
C GLN A 12 -7.87 -1.51 -16.69
N VAL A 13 -6.80 -1.15 -15.98
CA VAL A 13 -6.84 -0.12 -14.95
C VAL A 13 -6.64 1.26 -15.58
N GLU A 14 -7.49 2.21 -15.19
CA GLU A 14 -7.38 3.60 -15.59
C GLU A 14 -6.05 4.19 -15.10
N ARG A 15 -5.48 5.10 -15.87
CA ARG A 15 -4.31 5.86 -15.43
C ARG A 15 -4.66 6.74 -14.26
N GLY A 16 -3.72 6.89 -13.34
CA GLY A 16 -3.88 7.71 -12.15
C GLY A 16 -2.57 7.86 -11.41
N THR A 17 -2.66 8.39 -10.20
CA THR A 17 -1.52 8.52 -9.32
C THR A 17 -1.16 7.16 -8.73
N GLU A 18 0.09 6.75 -8.89
CA GLU A 18 0.60 5.53 -8.29
C GLU A 18 0.97 5.79 -6.84
N VAL A 19 0.52 4.90 -5.96
CA VAL A 19 0.77 4.97 -4.52
C VAL A 19 1.32 3.62 -4.05
N LEU A 20 2.32 3.69 -3.19
CA LEU A 20 2.88 2.54 -2.50
C LEU A 20 2.33 2.50 -1.08
N CYS A 21 1.78 1.36 -0.68
CA CYS A 21 1.43 1.09 0.71
C CYS A 21 2.11 -0.19 1.16
N GLY A 22 2.66 -0.21 2.36
CA GLY A 22 3.34 -1.38 2.84
C GLY A 22 3.36 -1.51 4.35
N MET A 23 3.69 -2.71 4.78
CA MET A 23 3.96 -3.04 6.18
C MET A 23 5.22 -3.88 6.22
N THR A 24 6.14 -3.55 7.12
CA THR A 24 7.33 -4.34 7.40
C THR A 24 7.45 -4.51 8.90
N ARG A 25 7.73 -5.72 9.34
CA ARG A 25 7.85 -6.00 10.77
C ARG A 25 9.27 -5.71 11.24
N ASP A 26 9.37 -4.78 12.18
CA ASP A 26 10.63 -4.39 12.80
C ASP A 26 10.81 -5.13 14.11
N ALA A 27 12.07 -5.50 14.43
CA ALA A 27 12.38 -6.27 15.63
C ALA A 27 12.12 -5.49 16.93
N GLU A 28 12.24 -4.16 16.89
CA GLU A 28 12.03 -3.31 18.08
C GLU A 28 10.62 -2.74 18.14
N PHE A 29 10.12 -2.22 17.02
CA PHE A 29 8.89 -1.45 16.99
C PHE A 29 7.67 -2.24 16.56
N GLY A 30 7.86 -3.49 16.10
CA GLY A 30 6.78 -4.28 15.55
C GLY A 30 6.40 -3.86 14.13
N PRO A 31 5.13 -3.96 13.75
CA PRO A 31 4.75 -3.62 12.38
C PRO A 31 4.87 -2.12 12.11
N ILE A 32 5.63 -1.79 11.06
CA ILE A 32 5.78 -0.41 10.59
C ILE A 32 5.04 -0.29 9.27
N LEU A 33 4.19 0.72 9.19
CA LEU A 33 3.38 1.03 8.02
C LEU A 33 4.08 2.12 7.22
N ALA A 34 4.03 1.99 5.89
CA ALA A 34 4.62 2.97 4.98
C ALA A 34 3.59 3.35 3.91
N VAL A 35 3.57 4.62 3.56
CA VAL A 35 2.80 5.11 2.44
C VAL A 35 3.59 6.20 1.73
N GLY A 36 3.60 6.16 0.40
CA GLY A 36 4.30 7.13 -0.40
C GLY A 36 3.85 7.10 -1.85
N ARG A 37 4.31 8.07 -2.63
CA ARG A 37 4.04 8.07 -4.06
C ARG A 37 4.94 7.06 -4.74
N GLY A 38 4.33 6.20 -5.56
CA GLY A 38 5.04 5.26 -6.40
C GLY A 38 5.53 5.91 -7.70
N GLY A 39 6.37 5.19 -8.44
CA GLY A 39 6.86 5.67 -9.73
C GLY A 39 7.81 6.87 -9.65
N VAL A 40 8.27 7.23 -8.45
CA VAL A 40 9.20 8.36 -8.25
C VAL A 40 10.63 7.85 -8.19
N ALA A 41 11.58 8.74 -8.45
CA ALA A 41 13.00 8.42 -8.40
C ALA A 41 13.46 8.17 -6.95
N VAL A 42 14.55 7.42 -6.79
CA VAL A 42 15.07 7.04 -5.47
C VAL A 42 15.37 8.27 -4.60
N GLU A 43 15.82 9.34 -5.19
CA GLU A 43 16.08 10.60 -4.47
C GLU A 43 14.82 11.29 -3.94
N GLU A 44 13.64 10.82 -4.34
CA GLU A 44 12.36 11.34 -3.85
C GLU A 44 11.76 10.48 -2.73
N LEU A 45 12.54 9.60 -2.12
CA LEU A 45 12.09 8.76 -1.01
C LEU A 45 11.63 9.57 0.22
N ASP A 46 11.98 10.85 0.31
CA ASP A 46 11.50 11.73 1.37
C ASP A 46 9.98 11.90 1.36
N SER A 47 9.31 11.50 0.28
CA SER A 47 7.85 11.54 0.19
C SER A 47 7.18 10.30 0.81
N ILE A 48 7.95 9.38 1.39
CA ILE A 48 7.42 8.20 2.08
C ILE A 48 7.27 8.51 3.55
N ASN A 49 6.08 8.32 4.08
CA ASN A 49 5.78 8.47 5.50
C ASN A 49 5.64 7.11 6.17
N LEU A 50 6.09 7.05 7.42
CA LEU A 50 6.07 5.84 8.23
C LEU A 50 5.25 6.05 9.50
N ALA A 51 4.62 4.99 9.98
CA ALA A 51 3.96 4.96 11.27
C ALA A 51 4.03 3.56 11.88
N VAL A 52 4.04 3.48 13.21
CA VAL A 52 3.97 2.20 13.91
C VAL A 52 2.50 1.78 14.03
N ALA A 53 2.19 0.53 13.64
CA ALA A 53 0.84 0.00 13.75
C ALA A 53 0.45 -0.21 15.24
N PRO A 54 -0.85 -0.12 15.59
CA PRO A 54 -1.96 0.16 14.68
C PRO A 54 -2.17 1.66 14.44
N VAL A 55 -2.81 2.00 13.33
CA VAL A 55 -3.31 3.35 13.10
C VAL A 55 -4.82 3.27 12.78
N ASP A 56 -5.61 4.18 13.35
CA ASP A 56 -7.01 4.27 13.00
C ASP A 56 -7.15 5.00 11.64
N ILE A 57 -8.38 5.07 11.15
CA ILE A 57 -8.63 5.66 9.83
C ILE A 57 -8.27 7.15 9.78
N LEU A 58 -8.44 7.88 10.88
CA LEU A 58 -8.09 9.30 10.93
C LEU A 58 -6.58 9.51 10.91
N ALA A 59 -5.85 8.72 11.68
CA ALA A 59 -4.39 8.76 11.68
C ALA A 59 -3.83 8.34 10.32
N ALA A 60 -4.42 7.32 9.69
CA ALA A 60 -4.04 6.89 8.34
C ALA A 60 -4.28 8.00 7.32
N ALA A 61 -5.40 8.69 7.40
CA ALA A 61 -5.71 9.80 6.49
C ALA A 61 -4.71 10.94 6.64
N GLU A 62 -4.29 11.26 7.87
CA GLU A 62 -3.26 12.27 8.10
C GLU A 62 -1.91 11.85 7.52
N LEU A 63 -1.54 10.59 7.69
CA LEU A 63 -0.30 10.04 7.16
C LEU A 63 -0.25 10.14 5.64
N VAL A 64 -1.36 9.82 4.99
CA VAL A 64 -1.52 9.90 3.53
C VAL A 64 -1.41 11.36 3.06
N ALA A 65 -2.10 12.27 3.74
CA ALA A 65 -2.08 13.69 3.39
C ALA A 65 -0.67 14.28 3.53
N GLU A 66 0.04 13.92 4.61
CA GLU A 66 1.41 14.39 4.84
C GLU A 66 2.39 13.84 3.80
N ALA A 67 2.09 12.70 3.20
CA ALA A 67 2.88 12.15 2.09
C ALA A 67 2.61 12.87 0.76
N GLY A 68 1.70 13.84 0.75
CA GLY A 68 1.35 14.59 -0.45
C GLY A 68 0.45 13.81 -1.41
N ILE A 69 -0.30 12.83 -0.90
CA ILE A 69 -1.17 11.99 -1.70
C ILE A 69 -2.60 12.48 -1.58
N ASP A 70 -3.23 12.75 -2.73
CA ASP A 70 -4.65 13.03 -2.80
C ASP A 70 -5.40 11.69 -2.81
N ASP A 71 -6.31 11.52 -1.86
CA ASP A 71 -7.04 10.25 -1.64
C ASP A 71 -8.56 10.50 -1.70
N PRO A 72 -9.07 10.84 -2.90
CA PRO A 72 -10.47 11.26 -3.03
C PRO A 72 -11.49 10.17 -2.67
N HIS A 73 -11.09 8.91 -2.74
CA HIS A 73 -11.98 7.78 -2.46
C HIS A 73 -11.77 7.20 -1.05
N GLY A 74 -10.79 7.70 -0.30
CA GLY A 74 -10.46 7.20 1.03
C GLY A 74 -9.84 5.81 1.05
N VAL A 75 -9.52 5.23 -0.11
CA VAL A 75 -9.04 3.85 -0.22
C VAL A 75 -7.59 3.72 0.22
N VAL A 76 -6.76 4.75 -0.03
CA VAL A 76 -5.35 4.70 0.41
C VAL A 76 -5.29 4.66 1.93
N ALA A 77 -5.99 5.55 2.62
CA ALA A 77 -6.04 5.56 4.08
C ALA A 77 -6.62 4.26 4.64
N ALA A 78 -7.69 3.75 4.04
CA ALA A 78 -8.29 2.47 4.44
C ALA A 78 -7.31 1.32 4.28
N THR A 79 -6.52 1.32 3.21
CA THR A 79 -5.49 0.28 2.97
C THR A 79 -4.40 0.34 4.03
N VAL A 80 -3.90 1.52 4.36
CA VAL A 80 -2.88 1.68 5.40
C VAL A 80 -3.38 1.15 6.74
N ALA A 81 -4.59 1.55 7.15
CA ALA A 81 -5.19 1.08 8.39
C ALA A 81 -5.37 -0.45 8.40
N ALA A 82 -5.86 -1.01 7.29
CA ALA A 82 -6.07 -2.44 7.15
C ALA A 82 -4.76 -3.24 7.21
N LEU A 83 -3.68 -2.73 6.65
CA LEU A 83 -2.36 -3.39 6.72
C LEU A 83 -1.88 -3.50 8.16
N GLY A 84 -2.12 -2.48 8.98
CA GLY A 84 -1.78 -2.52 10.39
C GLY A 84 -2.58 -3.58 11.15
N ASP A 85 -3.88 -3.63 10.91
CA ASP A 85 -4.77 -4.62 11.55
C ASP A 85 -4.39 -6.03 11.11
N LEU A 86 -4.09 -6.22 9.84
CA LEU A 86 -3.66 -7.50 9.28
C LEU A 86 -2.39 -8.00 9.97
N ALA A 87 -1.41 -7.11 10.13
CA ALA A 87 -0.12 -7.44 10.75
C ALA A 87 -0.29 -7.86 12.21
N LEU A 88 -1.17 -7.18 12.94
CA LEU A 88 -1.42 -7.51 14.34
C LEU A 88 -2.20 -8.81 14.51
N ALA A 89 -3.10 -9.13 13.56
CA ALA A 89 -3.88 -10.35 13.58
C ALA A 89 -3.09 -11.58 13.11
N HIS A 90 -2.03 -11.39 12.31
CA HIS A 90 -1.28 -12.48 11.68
C HIS A 90 0.23 -12.32 11.89
N PRO A 91 0.76 -12.79 13.04
CA PRO A 91 2.18 -12.60 13.37
C PRO A 91 3.17 -13.24 12.39
N ARG A 92 2.73 -14.22 11.60
CA ARG A 92 3.58 -14.88 10.60
C ARG A 92 3.84 -14.04 9.37
N ILE A 93 3.07 -12.97 9.15
CA ILE A 93 3.31 -12.06 8.04
C ILE A 93 4.48 -11.15 8.42
N THR A 94 5.57 -11.23 7.66
CA THR A 94 6.75 -10.39 7.88
C THR A 94 6.69 -9.09 7.11
N SER A 95 6.07 -9.12 5.92
CA SER A 95 5.86 -7.90 5.14
C SER A 95 4.69 -8.05 4.18
N VAL A 96 4.07 -6.93 3.88
CA VAL A 96 3.06 -6.80 2.82
C VAL A 96 3.39 -5.55 2.04
N GLU A 97 3.37 -5.66 0.72
CA GLU A 97 3.56 -4.50 -0.15
C GLU A 97 2.46 -4.48 -1.19
N VAL A 98 1.74 -3.37 -1.25
CA VAL A 98 0.77 -3.08 -2.30
C VAL A 98 1.40 -2.03 -3.20
N ASN A 99 1.76 -2.40 -4.43
CA ASN A 99 2.54 -1.53 -5.30
C ASN A 99 2.30 -1.87 -6.77
N PRO A 100 1.57 -1.02 -7.47
CA PRO A 100 0.96 0.20 -6.95
C PRO A 100 -0.52 0.04 -6.58
N LEU A 101 -1.01 0.95 -5.74
CA LEU A 101 -2.40 1.38 -5.77
C LEU A 101 -2.48 2.49 -6.81
N ILE A 102 -3.46 2.44 -7.68
CA ILE A 102 -3.67 3.51 -8.67
C ILE A 102 -4.93 4.29 -8.30
N VAL A 103 -4.72 5.57 -7.97
CA VAL A 103 -5.79 6.49 -7.62
C VAL A 103 -6.25 7.19 -8.91
N GLY A 104 -7.35 6.72 -9.47
CA GLY A 104 -7.95 7.28 -10.66
C GLY A 104 -9.07 8.25 -10.32
N THR A 105 -9.76 8.74 -11.34
CA THR A 105 -10.88 9.67 -11.17
C THR A 105 -12.13 8.98 -10.60
N ALA A 106 -12.38 7.76 -11.04
CA ALA A 106 -13.58 7.01 -10.65
C ALA A 106 -13.37 6.10 -9.45
N ASP A 107 -12.19 5.50 -9.33
CA ASP A 107 -11.89 4.54 -8.27
C ASP A 107 -10.39 4.47 -7.97
N THR A 108 -10.06 3.70 -6.93
CA THR A 108 -8.67 3.38 -6.56
C THR A 108 -8.53 1.86 -6.60
N VAL A 109 -7.52 1.38 -7.31
CA VAL A 109 -7.35 -0.05 -7.60
C VAL A 109 -5.95 -0.52 -7.20
N ALA A 110 -5.87 -1.61 -6.44
CA ALA A 110 -4.61 -2.30 -6.20
C ALA A 110 -4.26 -3.14 -7.43
N VAL A 111 -3.10 -2.90 -8.00
CA VAL A 111 -2.66 -3.62 -9.21
C VAL A 111 -1.85 -4.84 -8.85
N ASP A 112 -1.01 -4.74 -7.82
CA ASP A 112 -0.16 -5.84 -7.40
C ASP A 112 0.05 -5.79 -5.90
N ALA A 113 0.19 -6.98 -5.31
CA ALA A 113 0.47 -7.11 -3.88
C ALA A 113 1.39 -8.31 -3.64
N LEU A 114 2.30 -8.15 -2.70
CA LEU A 114 3.22 -9.19 -2.30
C LEU A 114 3.14 -9.37 -0.79
N VAL A 115 2.94 -10.61 -0.34
CA VAL A 115 2.92 -10.96 1.08
C VAL A 115 4.06 -11.94 1.34
N VAL A 116 4.88 -11.64 2.35
CA VAL A 116 5.97 -12.51 2.76
C VAL A 116 5.64 -13.08 4.14
N LEU A 117 5.73 -14.38 4.25
CA LEU A 117 5.45 -15.12 5.49
C LEU A 117 6.75 -15.70 6.04
N VAL A 118 6.82 -15.78 7.37
CA VAL A 118 7.86 -16.57 8.05
C VAL A 118 7.40 -18.02 8.16
N ASP A 119 8.33 -18.93 8.01
CA ASP A 119 8.06 -20.37 8.12
C ASP A 119 7.79 -20.84 9.56
#